data_398e7cd967cf3ce7696f1139fe591a8a
#
_entry.id   398e7cd967cf3ce7696f1139fe591a8a
#
_cell.length_a   1.000
_cell.length_b   1.000
_cell.length_c   1.000
_cell.angle_alpha   90.00
_cell.angle_beta   90.00
_cell.angle_gamma   90.00
#
_symmetry.space_group_name_H-M   'P 1'
#
loop_
_entity.id
_entity.type
_entity.pdbx_description
1 polymer ?
#
loop_
_entity_poly.entity_id
_entity_poly.type
_entity_poly.pdbx_seq_one_letter_code
_entity_poly.pdbx_strand_id
1 'polypeptide(L)'
;LLYDNTYLQVERKTMTKNKQPKEQVLQFDTIRPFGPTIMRGRMPDFIVKMLDDKATEMLTDKKLSKEFDHSGNLAGNVKQEVRYPQDWMNTEEFMPMVQLIGEMVKNYISIPPASETISPDYVGKMVIESMWSVSQYAGDFNPFHIHEGQLSGVCYLRVPPSLPAEYAKEDHYPTVGDICWFNGQAATFSGHKHQESPKVGDIFLFPNWLAHGVYPFRTPNEERRSVSFNLHLIKKDEPQPLDN
;
A
#
# COMPACT_ATOMS: atom_id res chain seq x y z
N LEU A 1 -16.43 1.88 -29.80
CA LEU A 1 -15.18 1.15 -29.62
C LEU A 1 -15.24 0.46 -28.26
N LEU A 2 -15.38 -0.85 -28.30
CA LEU A 2 -15.49 -1.75 -27.14
C LEU A 2 -14.13 -1.83 -26.43
N TYR A 3 -14.11 -1.57 -25.13
CA TYR A 3 -12.98 -1.91 -24.28
C TYR A 3 -12.96 -3.42 -24.08
N ASP A 4 -11.90 -4.04 -24.57
CA ASP A 4 -11.68 -5.48 -24.43
C ASP A 4 -11.01 -5.77 -23.07
N ASN A 5 -11.81 -6.33 -22.15
CA ASN A 5 -11.34 -6.84 -20.86
C ASN A 5 -10.81 -8.26 -21.06
N THR A 6 -9.57 -8.40 -21.51
CA THR A 6 -8.95 -9.71 -21.63
C THR A 6 -8.50 -10.21 -20.25
N TYR A 7 -9.36 -10.98 -19.60
CA TYR A 7 -8.99 -11.83 -18.48
C TYR A 7 -8.24 -13.05 -19.00
N LEU A 8 -6.96 -13.15 -18.70
CA LEU A 8 -6.22 -14.39 -18.86
C LEU A 8 -6.68 -15.39 -17.79
N GLN A 9 -7.58 -16.30 -18.17
CA GLN A 9 -7.89 -17.50 -17.38
C GLN A 9 -6.79 -18.55 -17.63
N VAL A 10 -6.04 -18.89 -16.59
CA VAL A 10 -5.16 -20.06 -16.60
C VAL A 10 -5.96 -21.27 -16.17
N GLU A 11 -6.17 -22.21 -17.10
CA GLU A 11 -6.87 -23.47 -16.85
C GLU A 11 -6.13 -24.34 -15.82
N ARG A 12 -6.86 -24.83 -14.82
CA ARG A 12 -6.38 -25.81 -13.83
C ARG A 12 -6.43 -27.21 -14.39
N LYS A 13 -5.30 -27.87 -14.52
CA LYS A 13 -5.25 -29.33 -14.60
C LYS A 13 -5.32 -29.95 -13.20
N THR A 14 -6.33 -30.78 -12.99
CA THR A 14 -6.53 -31.59 -11.80
C THR A 14 -5.44 -32.64 -11.66
N MET A 15 -4.72 -32.65 -10.54
CA MET A 15 -3.94 -33.79 -10.08
C MET A 15 -4.23 -34.12 -8.61
N THR A 16 -4.20 -35.41 -8.33
CA THR A 16 -4.63 -36.17 -7.17
C THR A 16 -3.99 -35.81 -5.83
N LYS A 17 -4.77 -36.07 -4.78
CA LYS A 17 -4.55 -35.83 -3.34
C LYS A 17 -3.18 -36.24 -2.80
N ASN A 18 -2.35 -35.24 -2.45
CA ASN A 18 -1.44 -35.31 -1.31
C ASN A 18 -1.57 -33.97 -0.58
N LYS A 19 -1.86 -34.01 0.73
CA LYS A 19 -1.98 -32.81 1.59
C LYS A 19 -0.59 -32.21 1.84
N GLN A 20 -0.07 -31.48 0.88
CA GLN A 20 0.98 -30.48 1.14
C GLN A 20 0.32 -29.18 1.64
N PRO A 21 1.00 -28.36 2.48
CA PRO A 21 0.51 -27.04 2.83
C PRO A 21 0.18 -26.30 1.54
N LYS A 22 -1.03 -25.74 1.46
CA LYS A 22 -1.45 -24.97 0.29
C LYS A 22 -0.47 -23.83 0.10
N GLU A 23 0.35 -23.90 -0.93
CA GLU A 23 1.14 -22.80 -1.41
C GLU A 23 0.18 -21.62 -1.63
N GLN A 24 0.34 -20.56 -0.85
CA GLN A 24 -0.51 -19.39 -0.95
C GLN A 24 -0.04 -18.61 -2.18
N VAL A 25 -0.74 -18.78 -3.29
CA VAL A 25 -0.44 -18.07 -4.53
C VAL A 25 -0.75 -16.60 -4.30
N LEU A 26 0.28 -15.76 -4.37
CA LEU A 26 0.14 -14.31 -4.33
C LEU A 26 -0.64 -13.86 -5.58
N GLN A 27 -1.70 -13.08 -5.38
CA GLN A 27 -2.52 -12.53 -6.45
C GLN A 27 -2.33 -11.02 -6.49
N PHE A 28 -1.99 -10.49 -7.66
CA PHE A 28 -1.81 -9.08 -7.92
C PHE A 28 -2.72 -8.63 -9.06
N ASP A 29 -3.49 -7.58 -8.81
CA ASP A 29 -4.26 -6.89 -9.84
C ASP A 29 -3.55 -5.59 -10.22
N THR A 30 -3.50 -5.29 -11.50
CA THR A 30 -2.94 -4.04 -12.02
C THR A 30 -4.07 -3.11 -12.45
N ILE A 31 -4.12 -1.94 -11.83
CA ILE A 31 -5.13 -0.93 -12.10
C ILE A 31 -4.46 0.25 -12.82
N ARG A 32 -4.93 0.58 -14.02
CA ARG A 32 -4.45 1.72 -14.83
C ARG A 32 -5.59 2.68 -15.13
N PRO A 33 -6.04 3.47 -14.15
CA PRO A 33 -7.15 4.39 -14.35
C PRO A 33 -6.79 5.57 -15.27
N PHE A 34 -5.47 5.82 -15.43
CA PHE A 34 -4.86 6.84 -16.28
C PHE A 34 -3.41 6.41 -16.57
N GLY A 35 -2.50 7.29 -16.97
CA GLY A 35 -1.12 6.97 -17.35
C GLY A 35 -0.31 6.11 -16.36
N PRO A 36 -0.16 6.51 -15.06
CA PRO A 36 0.55 5.71 -14.07
C PRO A 36 -0.21 4.43 -13.69
N THR A 37 0.55 3.40 -13.35
CA THR A 37 -0.01 2.14 -12.86
C THR A 37 -0.22 2.20 -11.34
N ILE A 38 -1.34 1.70 -10.87
CA ILE A 38 -1.56 1.34 -9.47
C ILE A 38 -1.69 -0.20 -9.43
N MET A 39 -0.77 -0.86 -8.74
CA MET A 39 -0.84 -2.29 -8.53
C MET A 39 -1.55 -2.56 -7.22
N ARG A 40 -2.50 -3.48 -7.23
CA ARG A 40 -3.21 -3.95 -6.04
C ARG A 40 -2.88 -5.40 -5.78
N GLY A 41 -2.59 -5.73 -4.54
CA GLY A 41 -2.39 -7.09 -4.06
C GLY A 41 -3.18 -7.36 -2.79
N ARG A 42 -3.03 -8.59 -2.28
CA ARG A 42 -3.61 -8.98 -1.01
C ARG A 42 -2.55 -9.64 -0.15
N MET A 43 -2.34 -9.07 1.04
CA MET A 43 -1.44 -9.64 2.03
C MET A 43 -2.02 -10.92 2.63
N PRO A 44 -1.19 -11.92 2.89
CA PRO A 44 -1.53 -13.03 3.79
C PRO A 44 -1.92 -12.54 5.18
N ASP A 45 -2.88 -13.20 5.82
CA ASP A 45 -3.39 -12.80 7.13
C ASP A 45 -2.29 -12.77 8.22
N PHE A 46 -1.28 -13.64 8.13
CA PHE A 46 -0.17 -13.66 9.08
C PHE A 46 0.73 -12.42 8.95
N ILE A 47 0.90 -11.85 7.75
CA ILE A 47 1.63 -10.58 7.54
C ILE A 47 0.82 -9.42 8.11
N VAL A 48 -0.50 -9.40 7.86
CA VAL A 48 -1.40 -8.40 8.46
C VAL A 48 -1.27 -8.42 9.98
N LYS A 49 -1.35 -9.62 10.58
CA LYS A 49 -1.22 -9.78 12.03
C LYS A 49 0.14 -9.34 12.55
N MET A 50 1.22 -9.74 11.91
CA MET A 50 2.58 -9.36 12.29
C MET A 50 2.77 -7.84 12.35
N LEU A 51 2.32 -7.14 11.30
CA LEU A 51 2.41 -5.68 11.23
C LEU A 51 1.49 -5.00 12.25
N ASP A 52 0.28 -5.52 12.46
CA ASP A 52 -0.68 -4.95 13.40
C ASP A 52 -0.26 -5.16 14.85
N ASP A 53 0.29 -6.32 15.20
CA ASP A 53 0.84 -6.62 16.52
C ASP A 53 2.00 -5.66 16.83
N LYS A 54 2.94 -5.47 15.89
CA LYS A 54 4.07 -4.56 16.07
C LYS A 54 3.64 -3.10 16.19
N ALA A 55 2.71 -2.64 15.36
CA ALA A 55 2.13 -1.30 15.50
C ALA A 55 1.43 -1.13 16.85
N THR A 56 0.69 -2.12 17.30
CA THR A 56 0.00 -2.10 18.60
C THR A 56 0.99 -2.04 19.76
N GLU A 57 2.06 -2.84 19.74
CA GLU A 57 3.17 -2.76 20.71
C GLU A 57 3.71 -1.34 20.80
N MET A 58 4.10 -0.75 19.65
CA MET A 58 4.68 0.59 19.60
C MET A 58 3.72 1.68 20.07
N LEU A 59 2.43 1.56 19.75
CA LEU A 59 1.42 2.56 20.14
C LEU A 59 1.03 2.46 21.63
N THR A 60 1.11 1.28 22.24
CA THR A 60 0.73 1.06 23.65
C THR A 60 1.87 1.29 24.62
N ASP A 61 3.12 1.06 24.21
CA ASP A 61 4.29 1.41 25.01
C ASP A 61 4.63 2.88 24.87
N LYS A 62 4.52 3.64 25.98
CA LYS A 62 4.76 5.09 26.01
C LYS A 62 6.18 5.50 25.58
N LYS A 63 7.17 4.64 25.81
CA LYS A 63 8.55 4.91 25.42
C LYS A 63 8.71 4.71 23.93
N LEU A 64 8.24 3.58 23.39
CA LEU A 64 8.30 3.29 21.96
C LEU A 64 7.46 4.27 21.14
N SER A 65 6.25 4.59 21.60
CA SER A 65 5.37 5.57 20.94
C SER A 65 6.01 6.94 20.79
N LYS A 66 6.80 7.37 21.76
CA LYS A 66 7.55 8.64 21.70
C LYS A 66 8.83 8.52 20.88
N GLU A 67 9.54 7.40 20.97
CA GLU A 67 10.81 7.16 20.28
C GLU A 67 10.59 7.07 18.76
N PHE A 68 9.52 6.39 18.35
CA PHE A 68 9.18 6.15 16.95
C PHE A 68 8.04 7.04 16.43
N ASP A 69 7.73 8.12 17.13
CA ASP A 69 6.72 9.09 16.69
C ASP A 69 7.10 9.67 15.32
N HIS A 70 6.19 9.55 14.37
CA HIS A 70 6.34 10.06 13.01
C HIS A 70 5.31 11.15 12.67
N SER A 71 4.42 11.48 13.59
CA SER A 71 3.30 12.40 13.38
C SER A 71 3.71 13.83 12.99
N GLY A 72 4.92 14.26 13.32
CA GLY A 72 5.47 15.57 12.95
C GLY A 72 5.71 15.79 11.45
N ASN A 73 5.68 14.74 10.64
CA ASN A 73 5.94 14.80 9.20
C ASN A 73 4.66 14.86 8.34
N LEU A 74 3.50 14.91 8.97
CA LEU A 74 2.22 14.87 8.29
C LEU A 74 1.61 16.24 8.03
N ALA A 75 1.01 16.36 6.86
CA ALA A 75 0.19 17.51 6.48
C ALA A 75 -1.29 17.38 6.92
N GLY A 76 -1.69 16.28 7.55
CA GLY A 76 -3.08 15.97 7.87
C GLY A 76 -3.47 16.18 9.33
N ASN A 77 -4.72 15.85 9.62
CA ASN A 77 -5.23 15.75 10.99
C ASN A 77 -5.20 14.28 11.43
N VAL A 78 -4.00 13.70 11.50
CA VAL A 78 -3.79 12.35 12.00
C VAL A 78 -2.99 12.46 13.30
N LYS A 79 -3.45 11.83 14.36
CA LYS A 79 -2.90 12.02 15.70
C LYS A 79 -1.87 10.98 16.12
N GLN A 80 -1.82 9.84 15.40
CA GLN A 80 -0.97 8.72 15.79
C GLN A 80 -0.31 8.09 14.57
N GLU A 81 0.98 8.36 14.42
CA GLU A 81 1.86 7.69 13.50
C GLU A 81 3.11 7.20 14.20
N VAL A 82 3.49 5.97 13.91
CA VAL A 82 4.71 5.37 14.42
C VAL A 82 5.50 4.73 13.28
N ARG A 83 6.79 5.08 13.22
CA ARG A 83 7.72 4.50 12.25
C ARG A 83 8.17 3.12 12.76
N TYR A 84 8.14 2.12 11.89
CA TYR A 84 8.70 0.81 12.23
C TYR A 84 10.21 0.89 12.40
N PRO A 85 10.77 0.26 13.46
CA PRO A 85 12.22 0.26 13.70
C PRO A 85 12.98 -0.45 12.57
N GLN A 86 14.07 0.14 12.12
CA GLN A 86 14.88 -0.42 11.03
C GLN A 86 15.48 -1.77 11.42
N ASP A 87 15.92 -1.94 12.67
CA ASP A 87 16.45 -3.18 13.19
C ASP A 87 15.40 -4.31 13.19
N TRP A 88 14.13 -4.00 13.50
CA TRP A 88 13.04 -4.97 13.38
C TRP A 88 12.77 -5.35 11.92
N MET A 89 12.83 -4.39 10.99
CA MET A 89 12.64 -4.67 9.57
C MET A 89 13.75 -5.54 8.96
N ASN A 90 14.89 -5.68 9.65
CA ASN A 90 16.00 -6.54 9.26
C ASN A 90 15.93 -7.96 9.89
N THR A 91 14.86 -8.28 10.63
CA THR A 91 14.68 -9.59 11.26
C THR A 91 14.08 -10.63 10.32
N GLU A 92 14.26 -11.93 10.67
CA GLU A 92 13.60 -13.02 9.97
C GLU A 92 12.07 -12.94 10.05
N GLU A 93 11.53 -12.38 11.13
CA GLU A 93 10.10 -12.17 11.31
C GLU A 93 9.53 -11.26 10.21
N PHE A 94 10.23 -10.21 9.85
CA PHE A 94 9.79 -9.24 8.83
C PHE A 94 10.06 -9.71 7.39
N MET A 95 10.90 -10.70 7.17
CA MET A 95 11.30 -11.18 5.84
C MET A 95 10.11 -11.51 4.90
N PRO A 96 8.99 -12.10 5.36
CA PRO A 96 7.83 -12.32 4.49
C PRO A 96 7.26 -11.03 3.87
N MET A 97 7.30 -9.90 4.58
CA MET A 97 6.87 -8.61 4.03
C MET A 97 7.84 -8.11 2.96
N VAL A 98 9.16 -8.26 3.19
CA VAL A 98 10.19 -7.93 2.20
C VAL A 98 10.00 -8.74 0.92
N GLN A 99 9.74 -10.05 1.05
CA GLN A 99 9.50 -10.94 -0.09
C GLN A 99 8.23 -10.54 -0.86
N LEU A 100 7.14 -10.25 -0.15
CA LEU A 100 5.89 -9.80 -0.76
C LEU A 100 6.10 -8.50 -1.57
N ILE A 101 6.73 -7.48 -0.96
CA ILE A 101 7.02 -6.22 -1.64
C ILE A 101 7.95 -6.47 -2.82
N GLY A 102 8.97 -7.31 -2.68
CA GLY A 102 9.91 -7.65 -3.75
C GLY A 102 9.22 -8.28 -4.96
N GLU A 103 8.29 -9.22 -4.74
CA GLU A 103 7.50 -9.81 -5.82
C GLU A 103 6.54 -8.78 -6.45
N MET A 104 5.95 -7.88 -5.67
CA MET A 104 5.14 -6.78 -6.22
C MET A 104 5.98 -5.85 -7.09
N VAL A 105 7.15 -5.43 -6.63
CA VAL A 105 8.06 -4.55 -7.40
C VAL A 105 8.48 -5.23 -8.70
N LYS A 106 8.91 -6.50 -8.65
CA LYS A 106 9.29 -7.29 -9.82
C LYS A 106 8.17 -7.33 -10.87
N ASN A 107 6.93 -7.58 -10.42
CA ASN A 107 5.77 -7.56 -11.31
C ASN A 107 5.50 -6.14 -11.83
N TYR A 108 5.56 -5.13 -10.97
CA TYR A 108 5.30 -3.74 -11.32
C TYR A 108 6.22 -3.24 -12.44
N ILE A 109 7.53 -3.46 -12.32
CA ILE A 109 8.51 -3.02 -13.31
C ILE A 109 8.49 -3.83 -14.62
N SER A 110 7.83 -4.98 -14.63
CA SER A 110 7.72 -5.84 -15.82
C SER A 110 6.59 -5.44 -16.78
N ILE A 111 5.69 -4.55 -16.35
CA ILE A 111 4.50 -4.15 -17.13
C ILE A 111 4.59 -2.70 -17.60
N PRO A 112 4.07 -2.35 -18.81
CA PRO A 112 3.99 -0.96 -19.25
C PRO A 112 3.04 -0.13 -18.34
N PRO A 113 3.30 1.17 -18.15
CA PRO A 113 4.43 1.92 -18.72
C PRO A 113 5.75 1.74 -17.96
N ALA A 114 5.77 1.07 -16.79
CA ALA A 114 6.97 0.95 -15.98
C ALA A 114 8.11 0.25 -16.73
N SER A 115 7.83 -0.86 -17.44
CA SER A 115 8.83 -1.59 -18.23
C SER A 115 9.43 -0.78 -19.41
N GLU A 116 8.73 0.27 -19.84
CA GLU A 116 9.16 1.14 -20.93
C GLU A 116 9.95 2.36 -20.45
N THR A 117 9.73 2.75 -19.18
CA THR A 117 10.26 3.99 -18.61
C THR A 117 11.31 3.77 -17.53
N ILE A 118 11.41 2.53 -16.99
CA ILE A 118 12.42 2.19 -16.00
C ILE A 118 13.81 2.26 -16.63
N SER A 119 14.79 2.79 -15.89
CA SER A 119 16.18 2.77 -16.34
C SER A 119 16.67 1.33 -16.51
N PRO A 120 17.37 0.99 -17.63
CA PRO A 120 17.97 -0.33 -17.82
C PRO A 120 19.07 -0.65 -16.79
N ASP A 121 19.52 0.35 -16.03
CA ASP A 121 20.51 0.19 -14.98
C ASP A 121 19.94 -0.38 -13.67
N TYR A 122 18.61 -0.50 -13.53
CA TYR A 122 18.01 -1.14 -12.36
C TYR A 122 18.35 -2.63 -12.29
N VAL A 123 18.89 -3.06 -11.15
CA VAL A 123 19.37 -4.43 -10.93
C VAL A 123 18.31 -5.36 -10.31
N GLY A 124 17.06 -4.94 -10.26
CA GLY A 124 15.98 -5.73 -9.67
C GLY A 124 16.01 -5.81 -8.15
N LYS A 125 16.84 -5.00 -7.49
CA LYS A 125 16.90 -4.88 -6.03
C LYS A 125 16.17 -3.62 -5.57
N MET A 126 15.65 -3.65 -4.35
CA MET A 126 14.98 -2.53 -3.70
C MET A 126 15.43 -2.37 -2.25
N VAL A 127 15.25 -1.17 -1.72
CA VAL A 127 15.36 -0.87 -0.29
C VAL A 127 14.04 -0.28 0.18
N ILE A 128 13.56 -0.72 1.33
CA ILE A 128 12.47 -0.05 2.05
C ILE A 128 13.10 1.10 2.84
N GLU A 129 13.01 2.32 2.29
CA GLU A 129 13.64 3.51 2.91
C GLU A 129 12.94 3.90 4.20
N SER A 130 11.63 3.77 4.22
CA SER A 130 10.80 4.09 5.37
C SER A 130 9.51 3.28 5.36
N MET A 131 9.04 2.94 6.55
CA MET A 131 7.76 2.28 6.77
C MET A 131 7.15 2.80 8.07
N TRP A 132 5.87 3.18 8.05
CA TRP A 132 5.19 3.70 9.23
C TRP A 132 3.72 3.30 9.25
N SER A 133 3.20 3.11 10.45
CA SER A 133 1.78 2.85 10.69
C SER A 133 1.04 4.15 10.94
N VAL A 134 -0.14 4.27 10.36
CA VAL A 134 -1.05 5.41 10.48
C VAL A 134 -2.35 4.93 11.09
N SER A 135 -2.69 5.45 12.29
CA SER A 135 -3.97 5.19 12.95
C SER A 135 -4.88 6.41 12.80
N GLN A 136 -5.97 6.23 12.06
CA GLN A 136 -6.99 7.25 11.81
C GLN A 136 -8.29 6.91 12.53
N TYR A 137 -8.92 7.94 13.06
CA TYR A 137 -10.22 7.88 13.75
C TYR A 137 -11.24 8.79 13.06
N ALA A 138 -12.45 8.83 13.55
CA ALA A 138 -13.52 9.64 12.98
C ALA A 138 -13.10 11.10 12.78
N GLY A 139 -13.22 11.59 11.55
CA GLY A 139 -12.84 12.94 11.15
C GLY A 139 -11.37 13.12 10.77
N ASP A 140 -10.51 12.12 11.02
CA ASP A 140 -9.11 12.18 10.59
C ASP A 140 -9.02 11.99 9.07
N PHE A 141 -8.15 12.74 8.44
CA PHE A 141 -7.89 12.67 7.00
C PHE A 141 -6.43 12.91 6.69
N ASN A 142 -5.97 12.39 5.55
CA ASN A 142 -4.67 12.71 5.01
C ASN A 142 -4.86 13.50 3.70
N PRO A 143 -4.45 14.78 3.64
CA PRO A 143 -4.63 15.60 2.44
C PRO A 143 -3.81 15.05 1.28
N PHE A 144 -4.07 15.56 0.08
CA PHE A 144 -3.30 15.16 -1.10
C PHE A 144 -1.84 15.55 -0.96
N HIS A 145 -0.98 14.56 -1.16
CA HIS A 145 0.47 14.68 -1.04
C HIS A 145 1.17 13.68 -1.99
N ILE A 146 2.47 13.80 -2.08
CA ILE A 146 3.39 12.89 -2.79
C ILE A 146 4.48 12.47 -1.82
N HIS A 147 5.26 11.46 -2.20
CA HIS A 147 6.37 10.95 -1.38
C HIS A 147 7.73 11.08 -2.08
N GLU A 148 8.79 10.83 -1.31
CA GLU A 148 10.14 10.62 -1.80
C GLU A 148 10.33 9.16 -2.28
N GLY A 149 11.52 8.83 -2.86
CA GLY A 149 11.80 7.52 -3.44
C GLY A 149 11.34 7.38 -4.89
N GLN A 150 11.06 6.17 -5.36
CA GLN A 150 10.52 5.89 -6.69
C GLN A 150 9.14 5.27 -6.65
N LEU A 151 8.89 4.39 -5.71
CA LEU A 151 7.58 3.77 -5.49
C LEU A 151 7.14 4.00 -4.06
N SER A 152 5.85 4.18 -3.89
CA SER A 152 5.18 4.23 -2.59
C SER A 152 4.15 3.12 -2.51
N GLY A 153 3.91 2.64 -1.31
CA GLY A 153 2.86 1.66 -1.08
C GLY A 153 2.08 1.96 0.19
N VAL A 154 0.88 1.43 0.23
CA VAL A 154 0.02 1.45 1.42
C VAL A 154 -0.67 0.11 1.57
N CYS A 155 -0.74 -0.41 2.79
CA CYS A 155 -1.51 -1.60 3.11
C CYS A 155 -2.40 -1.38 4.35
N TYR A 156 -3.44 -2.20 4.48
CA TYR A 156 -4.50 -2.00 5.46
C TYR A 156 -4.54 -3.13 6.48
N LEU A 157 -4.35 -2.78 7.76
CA LEU A 157 -4.35 -3.71 8.89
C LEU A 157 -5.70 -3.74 9.59
N ARG A 158 -6.36 -2.57 9.71
CA ARG A 158 -7.70 -2.43 10.28
C ARG A 158 -8.53 -1.51 9.40
N VAL A 159 -9.79 -1.86 9.23
CA VAL A 159 -10.78 -1.06 8.51
C VAL A 159 -12.04 -1.02 9.35
N PRO A 160 -12.62 0.16 9.61
CA PRO A 160 -13.84 0.27 10.38
C PRO A 160 -14.96 -0.58 9.79
N PRO A 161 -15.60 -1.47 10.58
CA PRO A 161 -16.69 -2.31 10.10
C PRO A 161 -17.93 -1.51 9.70
N SER A 162 -18.05 -0.26 10.16
CA SER A 162 -19.15 0.64 9.81
C SER A 162 -19.03 1.28 8.43
N LEU A 163 -17.84 1.28 7.78
CA LEU A 163 -17.65 1.96 6.50
C LEU A 163 -18.69 1.60 5.42
N PRO A 164 -19.05 0.32 5.21
CA PRO A 164 -20.07 -0.01 4.21
C PRO A 164 -21.41 0.64 4.49
N ALA A 165 -21.80 0.76 5.78
CA ALA A 165 -23.06 1.37 6.18
C ALA A 165 -23.01 2.90 6.10
N GLU A 166 -21.85 3.53 6.37
CA GLU A 166 -21.64 4.95 6.14
C GLU A 166 -21.69 5.27 4.64
N TYR A 167 -20.96 4.49 3.85
CA TYR A 167 -20.89 4.62 2.39
C TYR A 167 -22.28 4.57 1.74
N ALA A 168 -23.13 3.65 2.20
CA ALA A 168 -24.49 3.49 1.70
C ALA A 168 -25.43 4.66 2.05
N LYS A 169 -25.07 5.52 3.00
CA LYS A 169 -25.88 6.70 3.42
C LYS A 169 -25.48 7.99 2.73
N GLU A 170 -24.42 8.00 1.93
CA GLU A 170 -24.00 9.21 1.24
C GLU A 170 -24.89 9.50 0.03
N ASP A 171 -25.40 10.74 -0.05
CA ASP A 171 -26.34 11.19 -1.07
C ASP A 171 -25.66 11.50 -2.41
N HIS A 172 -24.34 11.65 -2.39
CA HIS A 172 -23.54 12.06 -3.55
C HIS A 172 -22.46 11.03 -3.86
N TYR A 173 -21.26 11.47 -4.23
CA TYR A 173 -20.12 10.57 -4.43
C TYR A 173 -19.63 10.02 -3.09
N PRO A 174 -19.93 8.77 -2.76
CA PRO A 174 -19.43 8.18 -1.52
C PRO A 174 -17.91 8.10 -1.55
N THR A 175 -17.28 8.59 -0.48
CA THR A 175 -15.82 8.67 -0.37
C THR A 175 -15.31 8.26 1.00
N VAL A 176 -16.21 7.86 1.89
CA VAL A 176 -15.93 7.58 3.30
C VAL A 176 -14.79 6.60 3.49
N GLY A 177 -13.69 7.08 4.08
CA GLY A 177 -12.52 6.26 4.36
C GLY A 177 -11.73 5.79 3.13
N ASP A 178 -12.10 6.25 1.93
CA ASP A 178 -11.43 5.85 0.69
C ASP A 178 -10.05 6.46 0.57
N ILE A 179 -9.15 5.72 -0.06
CA ILE A 179 -7.93 6.26 -0.65
C ILE A 179 -8.24 6.73 -2.06
N CYS A 180 -7.67 7.87 -2.43
CA CYS A 180 -7.92 8.50 -3.72
C CYS A 180 -6.62 8.96 -4.36
N TRP A 181 -6.46 8.69 -5.66
CA TRP A 181 -5.32 9.14 -6.47
C TRP A 181 -5.78 10.11 -7.53
N PHE A 182 -4.92 11.09 -7.84
CA PHE A 182 -5.16 12.06 -8.91
C PHE A 182 -3.98 12.14 -9.86
N ASN A 183 -4.27 12.22 -11.16
CA ASN A 183 -3.27 12.44 -12.19
C ASN A 183 -3.83 13.31 -13.32
N GLY A 184 -3.09 14.36 -13.67
CA GLY A 184 -3.46 15.28 -14.75
C GLY A 184 -4.68 16.16 -14.43
N GLN A 185 -5.31 16.66 -15.47
CA GLN A 185 -6.47 17.55 -15.41
C GLN A 185 -7.74 16.80 -15.78
N ALA A 186 -8.86 17.22 -15.19
CA ALA A 186 -10.18 16.80 -15.63
C ALA A 186 -10.42 17.29 -17.07
N ALA A 187 -10.68 16.36 -17.98
CA ALA A 187 -11.00 16.67 -19.36
C ALA A 187 -12.06 15.70 -19.89
N THR A 188 -12.76 16.09 -20.94
CA THR A 188 -13.73 15.22 -21.61
C THR A 188 -13.04 13.95 -22.09
N PHE A 189 -13.59 12.79 -21.74
CA PHE A 189 -13.08 11.45 -22.06
C PHE A 189 -11.73 11.10 -21.42
N SER A 190 -11.28 11.85 -20.39
CA SER A 190 -10.06 11.56 -19.63
C SER A 190 -10.37 11.35 -18.15
N GLY A 191 -9.99 10.22 -17.62
CA GLY A 191 -10.01 9.98 -16.17
C GLY A 191 -8.83 10.69 -15.49
N HIS A 192 -9.11 11.43 -14.42
CA HIS A 192 -8.10 12.14 -13.63
C HIS A 192 -8.11 11.74 -12.15
N LYS A 193 -9.10 10.97 -11.74
CA LYS A 193 -9.32 10.52 -10.37
C LYS A 193 -9.56 9.01 -10.35
N HIS A 194 -8.92 8.32 -9.42
CA HIS A 194 -9.24 6.95 -9.04
C HIS A 194 -9.39 6.85 -7.53
N GLN A 195 -10.34 6.08 -7.05
CA GLN A 195 -10.55 5.87 -5.61
C GLN A 195 -10.88 4.41 -5.32
N GLU A 196 -10.46 3.93 -4.15
CA GLU A 196 -10.70 2.58 -3.65
C GLU A 196 -11.15 2.61 -2.20
N SER A 197 -12.17 1.81 -1.91
CA SER A 197 -12.60 1.53 -0.54
C SER A 197 -11.78 0.34 -0.03
N PRO A 198 -10.85 0.56 0.90
CA PRO A 198 -9.89 -0.46 1.30
C PRO A 198 -10.54 -1.56 2.14
N LYS A 199 -9.95 -2.76 2.06
CA LYS A 199 -10.27 -3.91 2.92
C LYS A 199 -9.03 -4.34 3.69
N VAL A 200 -9.23 -4.93 4.86
CA VAL A 200 -8.13 -5.53 5.62
C VAL A 200 -7.36 -6.50 4.73
N GLY A 201 -6.05 -6.35 4.68
CA GLY A 201 -5.14 -7.14 3.84
C GLY A 201 -4.92 -6.58 2.42
N ASP A 202 -5.67 -5.56 1.98
CA ASP A 202 -5.32 -4.91 0.71
C ASP A 202 -3.96 -4.21 0.82
N ILE A 203 -3.18 -4.30 -0.25
CA ILE A 203 -1.90 -3.60 -0.41
C ILE A 203 -1.85 -2.98 -1.80
N PHE A 204 -1.42 -1.72 -1.88
CA PHE A 204 -1.26 -0.97 -3.13
C PHE A 204 0.18 -0.54 -3.30
N LEU A 205 0.65 -0.54 -4.55
CA LEU A 205 1.95 -0.04 -4.97
C LEU A 205 1.77 0.89 -6.17
N PHE A 206 2.37 2.08 -6.12
CA PHE A 206 2.20 3.14 -7.12
C PHE A 206 3.42 4.06 -7.15
N PRO A 207 3.58 4.90 -8.20
CA PRO A 207 4.69 5.84 -8.26
C PRO A 207 4.63 6.85 -7.13
N ASN A 208 5.76 7.15 -6.50
CA ASN A 208 5.86 8.11 -5.39
C ASN A 208 5.30 9.50 -5.69
N TRP A 209 5.42 9.94 -6.93
CA TRP A 209 4.94 11.25 -7.41
C TRP A 209 3.43 11.30 -7.68
N LEU A 210 2.73 10.14 -7.66
CA LEU A 210 1.30 10.08 -7.88
C LEU A 210 0.56 10.66 -6.66
N ALA A 211 -0.02 11.85 -6.86
CA ALA A 211 -0.73 12.55 -5.79
C ALA A 211 -1.90 11.71 -5.26
N HIS A 212 -1.93 11.50 -3.96
CA HIS A 212 -2.97 10.72 -3.31
C HIS A 212 -3.33 11.28 -1.94
N GLY A 213 -4.50 10.91 -1.47
CA GLY A 213 -5.01 11.34 -0.16
C GLY A 213 -6.06 10.37 0.36
N VAL A 214 -6.49 10.60 1.59
CA VAL A 214 -7.44 9.73 2.28
C VAL A 214 -8.58 10.55 2.84
N TYR A 215 -9.79 10.15 2.48
CA TYR A 215 -11.01 10.75 2.99
C TYR A 215 -11.32 10.31 4.43
N PRO A 216 -11.91 11.20 5.23
CA PRO A 216 -12.33 10.86 6.58
C PRO A 216 -13.53 9.91 6.58
N PHE A 217 -13.72 9.22 7.70
CA PHE A 217 -14.95 8.54 8.07
C PHE A 217 -15.53 9.18 9.35
N ARG A 218 -16.78 8.84 9.74
CA ARG A 218 -17.51 9.56 10.78
C ARG A 218 -17.84 8.74 12.01
N THR A 219 -17.86 7.41 11.89
CA THR A 219 -18.23 6.54 13.01
C THR A 219 -17.20 6.63 14.12
N PRO A 220 -17.60 7.07 15.33
CA PRO A 220 -16.69 7.22 16.46
C PRO A 220 -16.23 5.85 17.00
N ASN A 221 -15.10 5.84 17.70
CA ASN A 221 -14.54 4.69 18.40
C ASN A 221 -14.12 3.52 17.50
N GLU A 222 -14.03 3.73 16.21
CA GLU A 222 -13.46 2.78 15.26
C GLU A 222 -12.13 3.28 14.73
N GLU A 223 -11.21 2.36 14.45
CA GLU A 223 -9.88 2.66 13.95
C GLU A 223 -9.71 2.14 12.52
N ARG A 224 -9.21 3.00 11.62
CA ARG A 224 -8.60 2.62 10.37
C ARG A 224 -7.09 2.65 10.56
N ARG A 225 -6.45 1.49 10.48
CA ARG A 225 -4.99 1.39 10.55
C ARG A 225 -4.43 0.97 9.21
N SER A 226 -3.56 1.80 8.65
CA SER A 226 -2.79 1.48 7.46
C SER A 226 -1.29 1.51 7.77
N VAL A 227 -0.49 0.89 6.89
CA VAL A 227 0.96 1.02 6.88
C VAL A 227 1.36 1.56 5.53
N SER A 228 2.08 2.67 5.55
CA SER A 228 2.68 3.28 4.37
C SER A 228 4.17 2.96 4.31
N PHE A 229 4.72 2.87 3.10
CA PHE A 229 6.15 2.63 2.89
C PHE A 229 6.65 3.28 1.61
N ASN A 230 7.92 3.69 1.62
CA ASN A 230 8.62 4.22 0.46
C ASN A 230 9.74 3.28 0.04
N LEU A 231 9.91 3.12 -1.26
CA LEU A 231 10.90 2.22 -1.86
C LEU A 231 11.87 2.98 -2.73
N HIS A 232 13.14 2.60 -2.59
CA HIS A 232 14.20 2.95 -3.52
C HIS A 232 14.60 1.74 -4.35
N LEU A 233 14.64 1.90 -5.68
CA LEU A 233 15.08 0.86 -6.61
C LEU A 233 16.55 1.08 -6.94
N ILE A 234 17.39 0.10 -6.62
CA ILE A 234 18.86 0.22 -6.73
C ILE A 234 19.30 0.14 -8.19
N LYS A 235 20.16 1.07 -8.60
CA LYS A 235 20.87 1.07 -9.89
C LYS A 235 22.18 0.31 -9.80
N LYS A 236 22.69 -0.13 -10.96
CA LYS A 236 23.85 -0.99 -11.09
C LYS A 236 25.15 -0.39 -10.49
N ASP A 237 25.34 0.92 -10.64
CA ASP A 237 26.53 1.64 -10.17
C ASP A 237 26.26 2.44 -8.87
N GLU A 238 25.12 2.21 -8.24
CA GLU A 238 24.77 2.88 -7.00
C GLU A 238 25.48 2.20 -5.82
N PRO A 239 26.14 2.99 -4.93
CA PRO A 239 26.73 2.43 -3.72
C PRO A 239 25.64 1.70 -2.93
N GLN A 240 25.92 0.44 -2.56
CA GLN A 240 24.98 -0.28 -1.68
C GLN A 240 24.87 0.51 -0.37
N PRO A 241 23.66 0.67 0.21
CA PRO A 241 23.53 1.17 1.57
C PRO A 241 24.47 0.34 2.45
N LEU A 242 25.37 1.00 3.14
CA LEU A 242 26.28 0.31 4.07
C LEU A 242 25.41 -0.40 5.09
N ASP A 243 25.65 -1.71 5.25
CA ASP A 243 25.12 -2.49 6.37
C ASP A 243 25.69 -1.86 7.66
N ASN A 244 24.91 -0.98 8.29
CA ASN A 244 25.22 -0.37 9.59
C ASN A 244 24.43 -1.03 10.68
#